data_532df01dee8820e995d810c18ea6bb15
#
_entry.id   532df01dee8820e995d810c18ea6bb15
#
_cell.length_a   1.000
_cell.length_b   1.000
_cell.length_c   1.000
_cell.angle_alpha   90.00
_cell.angle_beta   90.00
_cell.angle_gamma   90.00
#
_symmetry.space_group_name_H-M   'P 1'
#
loop_
_entity.id
_entity.type
_entity.pdbx_description
1 polymer ?
#
loop_
_entity_poly.entity_id
_entity_poly.type
_entity_poly.pdbx_seq_one_letter_code
_entity_poly.pdbx_strand_id
1 'polypeptide(L)'
;MSLKDKVTIPKEILTMVLESARRLHPRETIFLLRGKKIKDSLNITELIIAPAATYGSGFSSFPMHMLPMDFSLVGTLHSHPSGNLTPSVEDLNHSMGRLILIVAFPYQGSENVATYNRDGKRLNLQVT
;
A
#
# COMPACT_ATOMS: atom_id res chain seq x y z
N MET A 1 12.08 -18.71 -7.53
CA MET A 1 11.15 -17.64 -7.34
C MET A 1 10.73 -16.99 -8.65
N SER A 2 9.48 -16.72 -8.77
CA SER A 2 8.93 -16.18 -10.00
C SER A 2 9.15 -14.67 -10.08
N LEU A 3 9.37 -14.15 -11.30
CA LEU A 3 9.38 -12.72 -11.57
C LEU A 3 8.04 -12.06 -11.26
N LYS A 4 6.98 -12.87 -11.09
CA LYS A 4 5.66 -12.38 -10.69
C LYS A 4 5.65 -11.69 -9.34
N ASP A 5 6.71 -11.86 -8.56
CA ASP A 5 6.83 -11.25 -7.24
C ASP A 5 7.44 -9.86 -7.28
N LYS A 6 7.62 -9.30 -8.47
CA LYS A 6 8.20 -7.97 -8.64
C LYS A 6 7.11 -6.91 -8.75
N VAL A 7 7.26 -5.86 -7.96
CA VAL A 7 6.35 -4.71 -7.96
C VAL A 7 7.18 -3.46 -8.25
N THR A 8 6.67 -2.57 -9.09
CA THR A 8 7.33 -1.28 -9.34
C THR A 8 6.44 -0.14 -8.87
N ILE A 9 7.06 0.92 -8.38
CA ILE A 9 6.36 2.14 -7.99
C ILE A 9 7.14 3.35 -8.47
N PRO A 10 6.48 4.33 -9.14
CA PRO A 10 7.17 5.56 -9.51
C PRO A 10 7.65 6.32 -8.30
N LYS A 11 8.83 6.92 -8.41
CA LYS A 11 9.43 7.68 -7.33
C LYS A 11 8.51 8.80 -6.85
N GLU A 12 7.81 9.46 -7.75
CA GLU A 12 6.90 10.55 -7.41
C GLU A 12 5.76 10.08 -6.53
N ILE A 13 5.23 8.91 -6.81
CA ILE A 13 4.14 8.34 -6.01
C ILE A 13 4.67 7.98 -4.63
N LEU A 14 5.80 7.33 -4.56
CA LEU A 14 6.39 6.96 -3.27
C LEU A 14 6.67 8.19 -2.41
N THR A 15 7.23 9.24 -3.01
CA THR A 15 7.52 10.49 -2.31
C THR A 15 6.24 11.10 -1.75
N MET A 16 5.17 11.12 -2.55
CA MET A 16 3.88 11.67 -2.13
C MET A 16 3.32 10.91 -0.93
N VAL A 17 3.41 9.59 -0.96
CA VAL A 17 2.92 8.75 0.14
C VAL A 17 3.71 9.00 1.41
N LEU A 18 5.03 9.03 1.31
CA LEU A 18 5.88 9.24 2.48
C LEU A 18 5.62 10.62 3.11
N GLU A 19 5.46 11.64 2.28
CA GLU A 19 5.13 12.98 2.79
C GLU A 19 3.76 13.03 3.45
N SER A 20 2.77 12.38 2.86
CA SER A 20 1.43 12.33 3.44
C SER A 20 1.45 11.63 4.78
N ALA A 21 2.17 10.53 4.89
CA ALA A 21 2.27 9.78 6.13
C ALA A 21 2.95 10.61 7.22
N ARG A 22 4.00 11.36 6.87
CA ARG A 22 4.66 12.23 7.84
C ARG A 22 3.74 13.33 8.36
N ARG A 23 2.94 13.93 7.47
CA ARG A 23 2.03 15.01 7.88
C ARG A 23 0.90 14.52 8.75
N LEU A 24 0.42 13.31 8.53
CA LEU A 24 -0.72 12.77 9.26
C LEU A 24 -0.32 11.97 10.49
N HIS A 25 0.97 11.66 10.64
CA HIS A 25 1.46 10.93 11.81
C HIS A 25 1.01 11.61 13.12
N PRO A 26 0.51 10.88 14.12
CA PRO A 26 0.49 9.41 14.25
C PRO A 26 -0.77 8.75 13.72
N ARG A 27 -1.59 9.44 12.95
CA ARG A 27 -2.78 8.84 12.37
C ARG A 27 -2.39 7.94 11.22
N GLU A 28 -3.07 6.80 11.12
CA GLU A 28 -2.90 5.90 10.00
C GLU A 28 -3.62 6.44 8.78
N THR A 29 -3.02 6.22 7.62
CA THR A 29 -3.63 6.57 6.34
C THR A 29 -3.77 5.31 5.50
N ILE A 30 -4.74 5.34 4.58
CA ILE A 30 -4.95 4.26 3.65
C ILE A 30 -5.21 4.83 2.26
N PHE A 31 -4.56 4.23 1.27
CA PHE A 31 -4.80 4.53 -0.15
C PHE A 31 -5.12 3.23 -0.88
N LEU A 32 -5.83 3.37 -1.97
CA LEU A 32 -5.97 2.30 -2.93
C LEU A 32 -4.90 2.48 -4.00
N LEU A 33 -4.43 1.37 -4.53
CA LEU A 33 -3.39 1.38 -5.56
C LEU A 33 -3.97 0.93 -6.88
N ARG A 34 -3.78 1.75 -7.91
CA ARG A 34 -4.10 1.37 -9.28
C ARG A 34 -2.81 0.98 -9.99
N GLY A 35 -2.91 0.00 -10.86
CA GLY A 35 -1.74 -0.46 -11.58
C GLY A 35 -2.07 -1.36 -12.73
N LYS A 36 -1.01 -1.86 -13.39
CA LYS A 36 -1.15 -2.83 -14.47
C LYS A 36 -0.06 -3.87 -14.38
N LYS A 37 -0.42 -5.06 -14.80
CA LYS A 37 0.54 -6.14 -14.92
C LYS A 37 1.19 -6.05 -16.29
N ILE A 38 2.51 -5.95 -16.32
CA ILE A 38 3.29 -5.94 -17.55
C ILE A 38 4.29 -7.09 -17.42
N LYS A 39 4.15 -8.11 -18.26
CA LYS A 39 4.94 -9.34 -18.16
C LYS A 39 4.85 -9.91 -16.75
N ASP A 40 5.94 -9.99 -16.05
CA ASP A 40 6.00 -10.60 -14.72
C ASP A 40 6.04 -9.57 -13.58
N SER A 41 5.80 -8.31 -13.90
CA SER A 41 5.82 -7.28 -12.86
C SER A 41 4.47 -6.59 -12.75
N LEU A 42 4.15 -6.16 -11.54
CA LEU A 42 2.95 -5.37 -11.26
C LEU A 42 3.41 -3.94 -11.06
N ASN A 43 2.96 -3.05 -11.93
CA ASN A 43 3.41 -1.67 -11.96
C ASN A 43 2.35 -0.76 -11.39
N ILE A 44 2.63 -0.13 -10.26
CA ILE A 44 1.72 0.83 -9.64
C ILE A 44 1.76 2.11 -10.49
N THR A 45 0.58 2.60 -10.87
CA THR A 45 0.46 3.75 -11.75
C THR A 45 -0.12 4.98 -11.08
N GLU A 46 -0.97 4.81 -10.07
CA GLU A 46 -1.52 5.95 -9.34
C GLU A 46 -2.08 5.54 -7.98
N LEU A 47 -2.24 6.54 -7.13
CA LEU A 47 -2.90 6.41 -5.84
C LEU A 47 -4.32 6.91 -5.94
N ILE A 48 -5.20 6.26 -5.19
CA ILE A 48 -6.59 6.69 -5.09
C ILE A 48 -6.91 6.80 -3.61
N ILE A 49 -7.53 7.92 -3.24
CA ILE A 49 -8.00 8.10 -1.88
C ILE A 49 -9.19 7.17 -1.67
N ALA A 50 -9.10 6.33 -0.64
CA ALA A 50 -10.16 5.38 -0.34
C ALA A 50 -11.42 6.11 0.08
N PRO A 51 -12.59 5.79 -0.54
CA PRO A 51 -13.83 6.43 -0.14
C PRO A 51 -14.19 6.06 1.29
N ALA A 52 -14.67 7.04 2.05
CA ALA A 52 -15.04 6.86 3.45
C ALA A 52 -13.91 6.28 4.31
N ALA A 53 -12.66 6.54 3.94
CA ALA A 53 -11.51 6.08 4.71
C ALA A 53 -11.52 6.72 6.09
N THR A 54 -11.15 5.93 7.09
CA THR A 54 -11.06 6.38 8.46
C THR A 54 -9.61 6.66 8.81
N TYR A 55 -9.37 7.85 9.38
CA TYR A 55 -8.04 8.23 9.84
C TYR A 55 -8.10 8.32 11.36
N GLY A 56 -7.24 7.60 12.03
CA GLY A 56 -7.25 7.57 13.47
C GLY A 56 -5.93 7.16 14.06
N SER A 57 -5.90 7.02 15.37
CA SER A 57 -4.70 6.59 16.08
C SER A 57 -4.48 5.08 16.02
N GLY A 58 -5.42 4.35 15.52
CA GLY A 58 -5.32 2.92 15.44
C GLY A 58 -5.47 2.46 14.00
N PHE A 59 -6.47 1.69 13.78
CA PHE A 59 -6.71 1.01 12.52
C PHE A 59 -7.46 1.91 11.53
N SER A 60 -6.99 1.94 10.28
CA SER A 60 -7.67 2.62 9.18
C SER A 60 -8.40 1.61 8.33
N SER A 61 -9.65 1.88 8.01
CA SER A 61 -10.45 0.96 7.21
C SER A 61 -11.41 1.72 6.30
N PHE A 62 -11.98 1.02 5.35
CA PHE A 62 -13.00 1.55 4.47
C PHE A 62 -13.99 0.43 4.11
N PRO A 63 -15.26 0.77 3.87
CA PRO A 63 -16.25 -0.25 3.53
C PRO A 63 -16.03 -0.74 2.09
N MET A 64 -15.76 -2.01 1.95
CA MET A 64 -15.48 -2.61 0.64
C MET A 64 -16.64 -2.46 -0.33
N HIS A 65 -17.87 -2.52 0.17
CA HIS A 65 -19.05 -2.41 -0.68
C HIS A 65 -19.23 -1.02 -1.31
N MET A 66 -18.53 -0.02 -0.81
CA MET A 66 -18.59 1.34 -1.35
C MET A 66 -17.57 1.57 -2.45
N LEU A 67 -16.71 0.59 -2.72
CA LEU A 67 -15.71 0.72 -3.76
C LEU A 67 -16.33 0.43 -5.13
N PRO A 68 -15.95 1.20 -6.16
CA PRO A 68 -16.38 0.90 -7.51
C PRO A 68 -15.78 -0.42 -7.97
N MET A 69 -16.47 -1.11 -8.87
CA MET A 69 -15.90 -2.28 -9.51
C MET A 69 -14.86 -1.79 -10.51
N ASP A 70 -13.60 -1.94 -10.18
CA ASP A 70 -12.50 -1.42 -10.97
C ASP A 70 -11.36 -2.43 -10.97
N PHE A 71 -11.18 -3.09 -12.11
CA PHE A 71 -10.17 -4.14 -12.26
C PHE A 71 -8.75 -3.60 -12.33
N SER A 72 -8.58 -2.26 -12.41
CA SER A 72 -7.26 -1.66 -12.35
C SER A 72 -6.77 -1.46 -10.92
N LEU A 73 -7.63 -1.69 -9.92
CA LEU A 73 -7.22 -1.66 -8.53
C LEU A 73 -6.42 -2.92 -8.21
N VAL A 74 -5.20 -2.74 -7.77
CA VAL A 74 -4.28 -3.87 -7.58
C VAL A 74 -3.92 -4.10 -6.12
N GLY A 75 -4.22 -3.16 -5.24
CA GLY A 75 -3.91 -3.35 -3.83
C GLY A 75 -4.22 -2.14 -2.98
N THR A 76 -3.73 -2.21 -1.75
CA THR A 76 -3.90 -1.16 -0.75
C THR A 76 -2.55 -0.72 -0.21
N LEU A 77 -2.51 0.50 0.30
CA LEU A 77 -1.35 1.03 0.97
C LEU A 77 -1.77 1.52 2.35
N HIS A 78 -1.03 1.13 3.38
CA HIS A 78 -1.28 1.52 4.76
C HIS A 78 -0.04 2.17 5.34
N SER A 79 -0.23 3.19 6.19
CA SER A 79 0.87 3.69 6.99
C SER A 79 0.85 3.04 8.36
N HIS A 80 2.04 2.76 8.90
CA HIS A 80 2.19 2.14 10.22
C HIS A 80 2.99 3.08 11.14
N PRO A 81 2.31 3.85 11.99
CA PRO A 81 3.00 4.79 12.88
C PRO A 81 3.89 4.13 13.92
N SER A 82 3.72 2.84 14.14
CA SER A 82 4.57 2.08 15.06
C SER A 82 5.97 1.82 14.53
N GLY A 83 6.20 2.01 13.24
CA GLY A 83 7.47 1.65 12.61
C GLY A 83 7.55 0.21 12.15
N ASN A 84 6.52 -0.58 12.39
CA ASN A 84 6.51 -1.99 12.00
C ASN A 84 6.16 -2.13 10.52
N LEU A 85 7.02 -2.83 9.77
CA LEU A 85 6.81 -3.06 8.34
C LEU A 85 6.01 -4.32 8.04
N THR A 86 5.68 -5.11 9.06
CA THR A 86 4.94 -6.35 8.86
C THR A 86 3.44 -6.07 8.84
N PRO A 87 2.67 -6.65 7.89
CA PRO A 87 1.23 -6.46 7.89
C PRO A 87 0.60 -7.15 9.09
N SER A 88 -0.43 -6.53 9.65
CA SER A 88 -1.21 -7.15 10.71
C SER A 88 -2.19 -8.14 10.11
N VAL A 89 -2.81 -8.96 10.97
CA VAL A 89 -3.88 -9.85 10.54
C VAL A 89 -5.01 -9.03 9.91
N GLU A 90 -5.31 -7.87 10.47
CA GLU A 90 -6.34 -6.99 9.95
C GLU A 90 -5.97 -6.46 8.57
N ASP A 91 -4.72 -6.09 8.36
CA ASP A 91 -4.26 -5.64 7.05
C ASP A 91 -4.48 -6.72 6.00
N LEU A 92 -4.15 -7.96 6.33
CA LEU A 92 -4.32 -9.08 5.41
C LEU A 92 -5.79 -9.39 5.14
N ASN A 93 -6.63 -9.31 6.17
CA ASN A 93 -8.04 -9.60 6.05
C ASN A 93 -8.81 -8.53 5.29
N HIS A 94 -8.34 -7.29 5.31
CA HIS A 94 -8.99 -6.18 4.64
C HIS A 94 -8.27 -5.77 3.36
N SER A 95 -7.35 -6.60 2.89
CA SER A 95 -6.64 -6.30 1.65
C SER A 95 -7.58 -6.39 0.46
N MET A 96 -7.34 -5.54 -0.52
CA MET A 96 -8.03 -5.55 -1.78
C MET A 96 -7.00 -5.74 -2.88
N GLY A 97 -7.30 -6.63 -3.84
CA GLY A 97 -6.40 -6.88 -4.94
C GLY A 97 -5.27 -7.81 -4.55
N ARG A 98 -4.12 -7.63 -5.21
CA ARG A 98 -3.02 -8.57 -5.14
C ARG A 98 -1.93 -8.19 -4.16
N LEU A 99 -1.87 -6.93 -3.76
CA LEU A 99 -0.77 -6.52 -2.91
C LEU A 99 -1.18 -5.58 -1.79
N ILE A 100 -0.34 -5.60 -0.79
CA ILE A 100 -0.42 -4.73 0.37
C ILE A 100 0.92 -4.02 0.46
N LEU A 101 0.89 -2.70 0.44
CA LEU A 101 2.10 -1.91 0.59
C LEU A 101 2.03 -1.18 1.92
N ILE A 102 3.11 -1.23 2.69
CA ILE A 102 3.17 -0.62 4.01
C ILE A 102 4.28 0.40 4.02
N VAL A 103 3.98 1.61 4.49
CA VAL A 103 4.97 2.62 4.79
C VAL A 103 4.98 2.84 6.30
N ALA A 104 6.16 2.83 6.91
CA ALA A 104 6.30 2.85 8.36
C ALA A 104 7.11 4.05 8.82
N PHE A 105 6.76 4.53 10.02
CA PHE A 105 7.51 5.60 10.66
C PHE A 105 9.00 5.23 10.72
N PRO A 106 9.94 6.13 10.40
CA PRO A 106 9.75 7.58 10.22
C PRO A 106 9.47 8.05 8.78
N TYR A 107 9.10 7.18 7.87
CA TYR A 107 8.65 7.53 6.51
C TYR A 107 9.69 8.31 5.70
N GLN A 108 10.95 7.91 5.79
CA GLN A 108 12.03 8.70 5.17
C GLN A 108 12.45 8.20 3.80
N GLY A 109 12.35 6.92 3.54
CA GLY A 109 12.81 6.38 2.27
C GLY A 109 12.38 4.95 2.07
N SER A 110 13.00 4.29 1.10
CA SER A 110 12.65 2.92 0.73
C SER A 110 12.85 1.91 1.85
N GLU A 111 13.70 2.20 2.82
CA GLU A 111 13.88 1.33 3.98
C GLU A 111 12.67 1.32 4.91
N ASN A 112 11.77 2.29 4.74
CA ASN A 112 10.53 2.36 5.51
C ASN A 112 9.33 1.88 4.70
N VAL A 113 9.56 1.10 3.64
CA VAL A 113 8.51 0.62 2.74
C VAL A 113 8.66 -0.87 2.55
N ALA A 114 7.55 -1.59 2.57
CA ALA A 114 7.53 -3.02 2.32
C ALA A 114 6.28 -3.38 1.53
N THR A 115 6.40 -4.39 0.69
CA THR A 115 5.31 -4.85 -0.17
C THR A 115 5.09 -6.34 0.05
N TYR A 116 3.83 -6.72 0.13
CA TYR A 116 3.45 -8.11 0.41
C TYR A 116 2.33 -8.55 -0.52
N ASN A 117 2.25 -9.85 -0.76
CA ASN A 117 1.08 -10.40 -1.43
C ASN A 117 -0.03 -10.65 -0.39
N ARG A 118 -1.18 -11.14 -0.84
CA ARG A 118 -2.34 -11.36 0.03
C ARG A 118 -2.09 -12.41 1.12
N ASP A 119 -1.12 -13.28 0.91
CA ASP A 119 -0.77 -14.32 1.87
C ASP A 119 0.27 -13.84 2.89
N GLY A 120 0.70 -12.59 2.76
CA GLY A 120 1.70 -12.03 3.67
C GLY A 120 3.14 -12.30 3.27
N LYS A 121 3.37 -12.81 2.05
CA LYS A 121 4.71 -13.05 1.55
C LYS A 121 5.32 -11.76 1.03
N ARG A 122 6.56 -11.48 1.45
CA ARG A 122 7.28 -10.28 1.01
C ARG A 122 7.56 -10.33 -0.49
N LEU A 123 7.29 -9.22 -1.16
CA LEU A 123 7.56 -9.07 -2.58
C LEU A 123 8.72 -8.09 -2.78
N ASN A 124 9.34 -8.17 -3.96
CA ASN A 124 10.42 -7.26 -4.32
C ASN A 124 9.85 -5.97 -4.88
N LEU A 125 10.18 -4.83 -4.25
CA LEU A 125 9.74 -3.52 -4.68
C LEU A 125 10.87 -2.78 -5.35
N GLN A 126 10.60 -2.28 -6.55
CA GLN A 126 11.56 -1.47 -7.29
C GLN A 126 10.98 -0.08 -7.51
N VAL A 127 11.73 0.95 -7.13
CA VAL A 127 11.35 2.34 -7.34
C VAL A 127 11.86 2.78 -8.71
N THR A 128 10.98 3.35 -9.53
CA THR A 128 11.32 3.72 -10.90
C THR A 128 11.28 5.22 -11.17
#